data_c777a25b73facd93e1241a7c15fae5ea
#
_entry.id   c777a25b73facd93e1241a7c15fae5ea
#
_cell.length_a   1.000
_cell.length_b   1.000
_cell.length_c   1.000
_cell.angle_alpha   90.00
_cell.angle_beta   90.00
_cell.angle_gamma   90.00
#
_symmetry.space_group_name_H-M   'P 1'
#
loop_
_entity.id
_entity.type
_entity.pdbx_description
1 polymer ?
#
loop_
_entity_poly.entity_id
_entity_poly.type
_entity_poly.pdbx_seq_one_letter_code
_entity_poly.pdbx_strand_id
1 'polypeptide(L)'
;ESNEHYYMFLGKSSPFTSGTSGGSDTSPPTPVDDITSENYRYDSMLGLNKIASTDVARVINRRTFVSGTTYDMYEHNISTSNVANNSSATSLFDSTFYFITSEHKVYKVLYNLNSSTGNTQALSSEPTFTSPVKQFVGGYYLQYMYTLSTSEISKFLTTDFMPATTDSTVSSAAASASGDTAPFNGAPIDVFLVTSQGSGYPNGTYYAKVQGDGTGGILKIVVSGNAITYFGESGVSTVQAAGSGY
;
A
#
# COMPACT_ATOMS: atom_id res chain seq x y z
N GLU A 1 4.11 25.92 -16.05
CA GLU A 1 5.01 24.80 -16.38
C GLU A 1 6.42 25.36 -16.52
N SER A 2 7.37 24.79 -15.77
CA SER A 2 8.78 25.15 -15.88
C SER A 2 9.27 24.79 -17.29
N ASN A 3 9.91 25.75 -17.96
CA ASN A 3 10.52 25.54 -19.27
C ASN A 3 11.87 24.81 -19.15
N GLU A 4 12.07 24.08 -18.07
CA GLU A 4 13.30 23.38 -17.76
C GLU A 4 13.39 22.04 -18.48
N HIS A 5 14.56 21.75 -19.00
CA HIS A 5 14.86 20.49 -19.68
C HIS A 5 15.82 19.68 -18.82
N TYR A 6 15.37 18.47 -18.45
CA TYR A 6 16.19 17.53 -17.69
C TYR A 6 16.78 16.48 -18.63
N TYR A 7 18.03 16.13 -18.37
CA TYR A 7 18.73 15.09 -19.08
C TYR A 7 19.26 14.06 -18.10
N MET A 8 19.06 12.80 -18.44
CA MET A 8 19.68 11.69 -17.72
C MET A 8 21.02 11.37 -18.38
N PHE A 9 22.05 11.42 -17.59
CA PHE A 9 23.41 11.11 -17.96
C PHE A 9 23.77 9.72 -17.44
N LEU A 10 24.35 8.88 -18.28
CA LEU A 10 24.90 7.58 -17.91
C LEU A 10 26.41 7.62 -18.14
N GLY A 11 27.16 7.48 -17.07
CA GLY A 11 28.62 7.59 -17.13
C GLY A 11 29.31 6.61 -16.20
N LYS A 12 30.64 6.63 -16.27
CA LYS A 12 31.58 5.83 -15.49
C LYS A 12 31.42 4.32 -15.68
N SER A 13 32.08 3.81 -16.69
CA SER A 13 32.12 2.37 -17.02
C SER A 13 32.99 1.51 -16.09
N SER A 14 33.73 2.15 -15.19
CA SER A 14 34.64 1.47 -14.25
C SER A 14 34.25 1.79 -12.80
N PRO A 15 34.44 0.86 -11.85
CA PRO A 15 34.18 1.08 -10.44
C PRO A 15 34.96 2.26 -9.84
N PHE A 16 34.44 2.84 -8.76
CA PHE A 16 35.22 3.76 -7.93
C PHE A 16 36.30 2.97 -7.22
N THR A 17 37.58 3.30 -7.52
CA THR A 17 38.72 2.67 -6.86
C THR A 17 39.39 3.64 -5.90
N SER A 18 39.84 3.14 -4.77
CA SER A 18 40.64 3.90 -3.82
C SER A 18 41.91 4.41 -4.51
N GLY A 19 42.01 5.70 -4.74
CA GLY A 19 43.20 6.32 -5.30
C GLY A 19 42.97 7.42 -6.34
N THR A 20 41.81 7.43 -7.03
CA THR A 20 41.56 8.43 -8.09
C THR A 20 40.62 9.57 -7.66
N SER A 21 39.83 9.40 -6.64
CA SER A 21 39.00 10.45 -6.05
C SER A 21 38.43 10.07 -4.67
N GLY A 22 38.93 9.03 -4.05
CA GLY A 22 38.41 8.51 -2.77
C GLY A 22 36.99 7.94 -2.94
N GLY A 23 36.67 6.88 -2.26
CA GLY A 23 35.34 6.28 -2.28
C GLY A 23 35.29 4.87 -2.87
N SER A 24 34.10 4.32 -2.93
CA SER A 24 33.80 3.00 -3.50
C SER A 24 32.43 3.07 -4.16
N ASP A 25 32.01 2.02 -4.87
CA ASP A 25 30.67 1.96 -5.48
C ASP A 25 29.53 1.97 -4.44
N THR A 26 29.80 1.52 -3.22
CA THR A 26 28.86 1.58 -2.08
C THR A 26 28.92 2.91 -1.31
N SER A 27 29.99 3.68 -1.48
CA SER A 27 30.19 5.00 -0.88
C SER A 27 30.90 5.90 -1.91
N PRO A 28 30.18 6.34 -2.94
CA PRO A 28 30.79 7.17 -3.98
C PRO A 28 31.25 8.51 -3.41
N PRO A 29 32.28 9.12 -4.00
CA PRO A 29 32.78 10.43 -3.54
C PRO A 29 31.70 11.48 -3.73
N THR A 30 31.69 12.46 -2.83
CA THR A 30 30.76 13.59 -2.93
C THR A 30 31.01 14.35 -4.24
N PRO A 31 29.96 14.61 -5.04
CA PRO A 31 30.12 15.44 -6.24
C PRO A 31 30.67 16.83 -5.91
N VAL A 32 31.65 17.26 -6.68
CA VAL A 32 32.21 18.62 -6.59
C VAL A 32 31.87 19.38 -7.87
N ASP A 33 31.64 20.67 -7.71
CA ASP A 33 31.34 21.59 -8.80
C ASP A 33 32.61 22.31 -9.23
N ASP A 34 33.38 21.64 -10.10
CA ASP A 34 34.58 22.19 -10.70
C ASP A 34 34.72 21.71 -12.15
N ILE A 35 35.40 22.51 -12.96
CA ILE A 35 35.53 22.29 -14.40
C ILE A 35 36.31 20.99 -14.73
N THR A 36 37.21 20.56 -13.88
CA THR A 36 37.96 19.32 -14.09
C THR A 36 37.05 18.11 -13.91
N SER A 37 36.23 18.13 -12.88
CA SER A 37 35.24 17.09 -12.62
C SER A 37 34.17 17.04 -13.70
N GLU A 38 33.73 18.18 -14.22
CA GLU A 38 32.81 18.23 -15.36
C GLU A 38 33.41 17.60 -16.61
N ASN A 39 34.60 17.99 -17.01
CA ASN A 39 35.29 17.42 -18.16
C ASN A 39 35.44 15.90 -18.00
N TYR A 40 35.80 15.42 -16.83
CA TYR A 40 35.95 14.00 -16.55
C TYR A 40 34.63 13.24 -16.67
N ARG A 41 33.49 13.86 -16.27
CA ARG A 41 32.16 13.30 -16.46
C ARG A 41 31.80 13.17 -17.94
N TYR A 42 32.10 14.21 -18.75
CA TYR A 42 31.84 14.16 -20.19
C TYR A 42 32.73 13.11 -20.88
N ASP A 43 33.99 13.01 -20.53
CA ASP A 43 34.91 12.00 -21.09
C ASP A 43 34.49 10.56 -20.75
N SER A 44 33.87 10.36 -19.59
CA SER A 44 33.38 9.04 -19.14
C SER A 44 31.94 8.73 -19.53
N MET A 45 31.29 9.61 -20.28
CA MET A 45 29.89 9.48 -20.66
C MET A 45 29.66 8.34 -21.64
N LEU A 46 28.75 7.43 -21.30
CA LEU A 46 28.30 6.34 -22.17
C LEU A 46 27.01 6.69 -22.93
N GLY A 47 26.21 7.58 -22.37
CA GLY A 47 24.96 7.99 -22.99
C GLY A 47 24.36 9.23 -22.32
N LEU A 48 23.60 9.98 -23.09
CA LEU A 48 22.81 11.13 -22.65
C LEU A 48 21.43 11.05 -23.26
N ASN A 49 20.39 11.14 -22.44
CA ASN A 49 19.02 11.15 -22.92
C ASN A 49 18.20 12.27 -22.25
N LYS A 50 17.43 13.00 -23.08
CA LYS A 50 16.47 13.97 -22.54
C LYS A 50 15.33 13.24 -21.87
N ILE A 51 15.01 13.60 -20.64
CA ILE A 51 13.92 13.02 -19.87
C ILE A 51 12.60 13.72 -20.22
N ALA A 52 11.63 12.97 -20.67
CA ALA A 52 10.24 13.39 -20.79
C ALA A 52 9.44 12.95 -19.55
N SER A 53 8.27 13.52 -19.33
CA SER A 53 7.37 13.13 -18.23
C SER A 53 6.97 11.66 -18.27
N THR A 54 6.98 11.04 -19.47
CA THR A 54 6.70 9.62 -19.68
C THR A 54 7.87 8.69 -19.33
N ASP A 55 9.03 9.25 -19.03
CA ASP A 55 10.24 8.49 -18.67
C ASP A 55 10.48 8.49 -17.14
N VAL A 56 9.54 9.08 -16.39
CA VAL A 56 9.60 9.15 -14.94
C VAL A 56 8.30 8.60 -14.35
N ALA A 57 8.42 7.74 -13.35
CA ALA A 57 7.28 7.23 -12.59
C ALA A 57 7.57 7.25 -11.09
N ARG A 58 6.51 7.36 -10.30
CA ARG A 58 6.60 7.08 -8.87
C ARG A 58 6.63 5.59 -8.68
N VAL A 59 7.50 5.10 -7.83
CA VAL A 59 7.64 3.67 -7.54
C VAL A 59 7.49 3.40 -6.05
N ILE A 60 7.02 2.21 -5.74
CA ILE A 60 6.93 1.66 -4.38
C ILE A 60 7.61 0.29 -4.37
N ASN A 61 7.90 -0.24 -3.20
CA ASN A 61 8.49 -1.57 -3.07
C ASN A 61 7.62 -2.62 -3.79
N ARG A 62 8.24 -3.46 -4.60
CA ARG A 62 7.53 -4.58 -5.23
C ARG A 62 7.34 -5.68 -4.21
N ARG A 63 6.06 -6.02 -3.98
CA ARG A 63 5.66 -7.16 -3.14
C ARG A 63 4.87 -8.13 -4.00
N THR A 64 5.57 -9.15 -4.50
CA THR A 64 4.94 -10.16 -5.36
C THR A 64 4.10 -11.11 -4.51
N PHE A 65 2.92 -11.47 -5.01
CA PHE A 65 2.08 -12.48 -4.37
C PHE A 65 2.82 -13.81 -4.25
N VAL A 66 2.75 -14.40 -3.08
CA VAL A 66 3.26 -15.75 -2.80
C VAL A 66 2.16 -16.53 -2.11
N SER A 67 1.74 -17.63 -2.71
CA SER A 67 0.70 -18.51 -2.14
C SER A 67 1.12 -19.04 -0.77
N GLY A 68 0.19 -19.04 0.17
CA GLY A 68 0.44 -19.48 1.53
C GLY A 68 1.13 -18.44 2.43
N THR A 69 1.35 -17.23 1.94
CA THR A 69 1.90 -16.13 2.73
C THR A 69 0.80 -15.40 3.49
N THR A 70 1.11 -14.95 4.68
CA THR A 70 0.29 -14.03 5.47
C THR A 70 0.72 -12.59 5.17
N TYR A 71 -0.22 -11.75 4.78
CA TYR A 71 -0.01 -10.33 4.50
C TYR A 71 -0.54 -9.48 5.66
N ASP A 72 0.03 -8.30 5.87
CA ASP A 72 -0.52 -7.34 6.84
C ASP A 72 -1.87 -6.82 6.36
N MET A 73 -2.72 -6.41 7.27
CA MET A 73 -3.83 -5.52 6.93
C MET A 73 -3.36 -4.06 6.95
N TYR A 74 -3.98 -3.24 6.12
CA TYR A 74 -3.67 -1.82 6.07
C TYR A 74 -4.15 -1.09 7.32
N GLU A 75 -3.24 -0.39 7.96
CA GLU A 75 -3.53 0.57 9.01
C GLU A 75 -2.73 1.85 8.74
N HIS A 76 -3.40 3.01 8.71
CA HIS A 76 -2.76 4.28 8.35
C HIS A 76 -1.72 4.75 9.36
N ASN A 77 -1.81 4.29 10.60
CA ASN A 77 -1.00 4.70 11.75
C ASN A 77 0.07 3.67 12.15
N ILE A 78 0.49 2.80 11.22
CA ILE A 78 1.61 1.89 11.49
C ILE A 78 2.85 2.69 11.90
N SER A 79 3.38 2.35 13.07
CA SER A 79 4.48 3.05 13.73
C SER A 79 5.17 2.12 14.73
N THR A 80 6.17 2.61 15.42
CA THR A 80 6.84 1.85 16.51
C THR A 80 5.92 1.53 17.69
N SER A 81 4.83 2.29 17.86
CA SER A 81 3.81 2.05 18.92
C SER A 81 2.59 1.29 18.40
N ASN A 82 2.41 1.17 17.09
CA ASN A 82 1.36 0.39 16.44
C ASN A 82 1.96 -0.37 15.27
N VAL A 83 2.55 -1.51 15.55
CA VAL A 83 3.24 -2.33 14.55
C VAL A 83 2.24 -3.09 13.67
N ALA A 84 2.63 -3.37 12.42
CA ALA A 84 1.83 -4.15 11.50
C ALA A 84 1.49 -5.54 12.08
N ASN A 85 0.27 -6.00 11.84
CA ASN A 85 -0.31 -7.15 12.55
C ASN A 85 0.34 -8.52 12.25
N ASN A 86 1.12 -8.63 11.19
CA ASN A 86 1.81 -9.87 10.83
C ASN A 86 3.33 -9.67 10.69
N SER A 87 3.78 -8.72 9.88
CA SER A 87 5.22 -8.49 9.64
C SER A 87 5.93 -7.81 10.80
N SER A 88 5.19 -7.24 11.76
CA SER A 88 5.72 -6.37 12.83
C SER A 88 6.45 -5.13 12.29
N ALA A 89 6.17 -4.73 11.06
CA ALA A 89 6.73 -3.52 10.49
C ALA A 89 6.31 -2.28 11.28
N THR A 90 7.24 -1.36 11.45
CA THR A 90 7.05 -0.10 12.20
C THR A 90 6.82 1.10 11.28
N SER A 91 6.67 0.85 9.99
CA SER A 91 6.36 1.88 8.99
C SER A 91 5.49 1.29 7.88
N LEU A 92 4.69 2.14 7.22
CA LEU A 92 3.93 1.74 6.03
C LEU A 92 4.83 1.31 4.87
N PHE A 93 6.04 1.83 4.80
CA PHE A 93 7.00 1.47 3.75
C PHE A 93 7.43 0.00 3.85
N ASP A 94 7.59 -0.51 5.06
CA ASP A 94 8.04 -1.88 5.32
C ASP A 94 6.91 -2.89 5.40
N SER A 95 5.69 -2.44 5.71
CA SER A 95 4.50 -3.30 5.86
C SER A 95 4.11 -3.97 4.53
N THR A 96 3.57 -5.19 4.65
CA THR A 96 3.18 -6.03 3.52
C THR A 96 1.68 -5.96 3.20
N PHE A 97 1.05 -4.81 3.40
CA PHE A 97 -0.40 -4.61 3.24
C PHE A 97 -0.89 -4.56 1.80
N TYR A 98 -0.03 -4.72 0.82
CA TYR A 98 -0.37 -4.81 -0.60
C TYR A 98 0.53 -5.80 -1.32
N PHE A 99 0.09 -6.29 -2.45
CA PHE A 99 0.88 -7.18 -3.31
C PHE A 99 0.46 -7.05 -4.79
N ILE A 100 1.38 -7.45 -5.68
CA ILE A 100 1.15 -7.56 -7.11
C ILE A 100 1.05 -9.03 -7.51
N THR A 101 0.05 -9.36 -8.33
CA THR A 101 -0.19 -10.71 -8.85
C THR A 101 0.66 -11.04 -10.09
N SER A 102 0.62 -12.28 -10.52
CA SER A 102 1.25 -12.73 -11.78
C SER A 102 0.69 -12.02 -13.02
N GLU A 103 -0.58 -11.60 -12.96
CA GLU A 103 -1.24 -10.80 -14.01
C GLU A 103 -1.02 -9.27 -13.83
N HIS A 104 -0.06 -8.88 -13.01
CA HIS A 104 0.28 -7.48 -12.73
C HIS A 104 -0.87 -6.63 -12.16
N LYS A 105 -1.81 -7.27 -11.48
CA LYS A 105 -2.87 -6.61 -10.72
C LYS A 105 -2.41 -6.34 -9.30
N VAL A 106 -2.65 -5.15 -8.80
CA VAL A 106 -2.26 -4.74 -7.45
C VAL A 106 -3.48 -4.72 -6.54
N TYR A 107 -3.34 -5.38 -5.39
CA TYR A 107 -4.37 -5.46 -4.37
C TYR A 107 -3.88 -4.92 -3.04
N LYS A 108 -4.78 -4.21 -2.34
CA LYS A 108 -4.60 -3.74 -0.97
C LYS A 108 -5.36 -4.66 -0.04
N VAL A 109 -4.74 -5.04 1.06
CA VAL A 109 -5.35 -5.87 2.12
C VAL A 109 -6.05 -4.96 3.11
N LEU A 110 -7.37 -5.06 3.21
CA LEU A 110 -8.18 -4.31 4.17
C LEU A 110 -8.36 -5.08 5.48
N TYR A 111 -8.43 -6.42 5.40
CA TYR A 111 -8.62 -7.27 6.57
C TYR A 111 -8.08 -8.68 6.29
N ASN A 112 -7.44 -9.31 7.27
CA ASN A 112 -6.76 -10.60 7.11
C ASN A 112 -6.93 -11.56 8.30
N LEU A 113 -7.86 -11.27 9.22
CA LEU A 113 -8.03 -12.10 10.40
C LEU A 113 -9.10 -13.17 10.17
N ASN A 114 -8.85 -14.34 10.73
CA ASN A 114 -9.83 -15.43 10.73
C ASN A 114 -11.03 -15.06 11.61
N SER A 115 -12.24 -15.15 11.04
CA SER A 115 -13.49 -14.77 11.72
C SER A 115 -13.81 -15.60 12.98
N SER A 116 -13.26 -16.79 13.12
CA SER A 116 -13.46 -17.65 14.28
C SER A 116 -12.41 -17.45 15.36
N THR A 117 -11.17 -17.21 14.98
CA THR A 117 -10.04 -17.19 15.92
C THR A 117 -9.46 -15.79 16.13
N GLY A 118 -9.72 -14.85 15.23
CA GLY A 118 -9.08 -13.52 15.22
C GLY A 118 -7.59 -13.54 14.90
N ASN A 119 -7.04 -14.68 14.55
CA ASN A 119 -5.64 -14.78 14.16
C ASN A 119 -5.46 -14.45 12.67
N THR A 120 -4.29 -13.95 12.34
CA THR A 120 -3.88 -13.77 10.94
C THR A 120 -3.91 -15.12 10.21
N GLN A 121 -4.25 -15.08 8.93
CA GLN A 121 -4.33 -16.29 8.10
C GLN A 121 -3.56 -16.11 6.79
N ALA A 122 -3.11 -17.23 6.22
CA ALA A 122 -2.38 -17.23 4.97
C ALA A 122 -3.34 -17.14 3.78
N LEU A 123 -2.97 -16.35 2.76
CA LEU A 123 -3.72 -16.25 1.49
C LEU A 123 -3.15 -17.27 0.49
N SER A 124 -3.94 -18.31 0.21
CA SER A 124 -3.48 -19.42 -0.64
C SER A 124 -3.78 -19.22 -2.13
N SER A 125 -4.78 -18.42 -2.47
CA SER A 125 -5.23 -18.22 -3.85
C SER A 125 -4.98 -16.79 -4.31
N GLU A 126 -4.39 -16.66 -5.48
CA GLU A 126 -4.17 -15.37 -6.12
C GLU A 126 -5.52 -14.76 -6.54
N PRO A 127 -5.84 -13.52 -6.15
CA PRO A 127 -7.08 -12.88 -6.55
C PRO A 127 -7.01 -12.46 -8.03
N THR A 128 -8.15 -12.54 -8.73
CA THR A 128 -8.23 -12.24 -10.17
C THR A 128 -9.21 -11.11 -10.52
N PHE A 129 -10.03 -10.68 -9.57
CA PHE A 129 -11.07 -9.66 -9.80
C PHE A 129 -10.48 -8.27 -10.07
N THR A 130 -11.25 -7.43 -10.78
CA THR A 130 -10.91 -6.04 -11.08
C THR A 130 -12.02 -5.06 -10.67
N SER A 131 -13.00 -5.55 -9.91
CA SER A 131 -14.06 -4.72 -9.35
C SER A 131 -13.48 -3.69 -8.38
N PRO A 132 -13.92 -2.42 -8.43
CA PRO A 132 -13.53 -1.40 -7.45
C PRO A 132 -14.14 -1.64 -6.07
N VAL A 133 -15.13 -2.54 -5.97
CA VAL A 133 -15.71 -2.95 -4.69
C VAL A 133 -14.85 -4.02 -4.07
N LYS A 134 -14.55 -3.85 -2.77
CA LYS A 134 -13.80 -4.86 -2.01
C LYS A 134 -14.46 -6.24 -2.10
N GLN A 135 -13.66 -7.28 -2.17
CA GLN A 135 -14.12 -8.66 -2.22
C GLN A 135 -13.46 -9.50 -1.14
N PHE A 136 -14.21 -10.51 -0.70
CA PHE A 136 -13.71 -11.51 0.23
C PHE A 136 -13.13 -12.69 -0.55
N VAL A 137 -11.84 -12.92 -0.40
CA VAL A 137 -11.10 -13.98 -1.11
C VAL A 137 -10.17 -14.68 -0.12
N GLY A 138 -10.34 -15.99 0.05
CA GLY A 138 -9.45 -16.80 0.87
C GLY A 138 -9.33 -16.38 2.33
N GLY A 139 -10.37 -15.74 2.88
CA GLY A 139 -10.34 -15.21 4.24
C GLY A 139 -9.90 -13.76 4.36
N TYR A 140 -9.55 -13.12 3.26
CA TYR A 140 -9.12 -11.73 3.18
C TYR A 140 -10.21 -10.83 2.60
N TYR A 141 -10.34 -9.61 3.11
CA TYR A 141 -10.99 -8.53 2.37
C TYR A 141 -9.94 -7.77 1.58
N LEU A 142 -10.05 -7.87 0.27
CA LEU A 142 -9.12 -7.27 -0.68
C LEU A 142 -9.79 -6.17 -1.48
N GLN A 143 -9.04 -5.10 -1.70
CA GLN A 143 -9.39 -4.01 -2.60
C GLN A 143 -8.50 -4.08 -3.83
N TYR A 144 -9.10 -4.19 -5.02
CA TYR A 144 -8.37 -4.00 -6.26
C TYR A 144 -7.98 -2.52 -6.40
N MET A 145 -6.72 -2.27 -6.71
CA MET A 145 -6.17 -0.91 -6.84
C MET A 145 -6.01 -0.52 -8.30
N TYR A 146 -5.20 -1.25 -9.04
CA TYR A 146 -4.92 -1.03 -10.47
C TYR A 146 -4.23 -2.24 -11.09
N THR A 147 -4.15 -2.23 -12.43
CA THR A 147 -3.32 -3.18 -13.20
C THR A 147 -2.24 -2.39 -13.93
N LEU A 148 -1.01 -2.85 -13.85
CA LEU A 148 0.10 -2.25 -14.59
C LEU A 148 -0.09 -2.45 -16.08
N SER A 149 0.08 -1.38 -16.85
CA SER A 149 0.11 -1.44 -18.32
C SER A 149 1.41 -2.07 -18.81
N THR A 150 1.40 -2.60 -20.02
CA THR A 150 2.61 -3.16 -20.65
C THR A 150 3.77 -2.17 -20.72
N SER A 151 3.47 -0.89 -20.91
CA SER A 151 4.47 0.19 -20.92
C SER A 151 5.10 0.40 -19.54
N GLU A 152 4.29 0.42 -18.47
CA GLU A 152 4.78 0.55 -17.10
C GLU A 152 5.62 -0.66 -16.68
N ILE A 153 5.18 -1.85 -17.06
CA ILE A 153 5.93 -3.09 -16.82
C ILE A 153 7.30 -3.02 -17.49
N SER A 154 7.33 -2.66 -18.79
CA SER A 154 8.57 -2.63 -19.55
C SER A 154 9.55 -1.54 -19.07
N LYS A 155 9.06 -0.39 -18.62
CA LYS A 155 9.91 0.75 -18.26
C LYS A 155 10.29 0.78 -16.78
N PHE A 156 9.39 0.40 -15.87
CA PHE A 156 9.49 0.75 -14.46
C PHE A 156 9.37 -0.43 -13.50
N LEU A 157 8.91 -1.60 -13.94
CA LEU A 157 8.83 -2.76 -13.08
C LEU A 157 10.20 -3.42 -12.97
N THR A 158 10.73 -3.48 -11.76
CA THR A 158 12.00 -4.15 -11.46
C THR A 158 11.78 -5.31 -10.47
N THR A 159 12.84 -5.96 -10.02
CA THR A 159 12.80 -6.95 -8.94
C THR A 159 12.36 -6.34 -7.62
N ASP A 160 12.78 -5.10 -7.35
CA ASP A 160 12.64 -4.45 -6.04
C ASP A 160 11.53 -3.39 -6.02
N PHE A 161 11.20 -2.81 -7.19
CA PHE A 161 10.25 -1.71 -7.30
C PHE A 161 9.19 -1.97 -8.34
N MET A 162 8.01 -1.41 -8.09
CA MET A 162 6.89 -1.37 -9.04
C MET A 162 6.32 0.04 -9.15
N PRO A 163 5.84 0.47 -10.34
CA PRO A 163 5.22 1.77 -10.51
C PRO A 163 3.91 1.86 -9.73
N ALA A 164 3.70 3.02 -9.11
CA ALA A 164 2.45 3.36 -8.43
C ALA A 164 1.64 4.28 -9.34
N THR A 165 0.50 3.79 -9.79
CA THR A 165 -0.44 4.61 -10.58
C THR A 165 -1.04 5.69 -9.67
N THR A 166 -0.96 6.93 -10.11
CA THR A 166 -1.60 8.07 -9.46
C THR A 166 -2.86 8.44 -10.23
N ASP A 167 -4.00 8.39 -9.56
CA ASP A 167 -5.27 8.85 -10.13
C ASP A 167 -5.47 10.32 -9.77
N SER A 168 -5.61 11.17 -10.78
CA SER A 168 -5.86 12.61 -10.59
C SER A 168 -7.22 12.88 -9.95
N THR A 169 -8.18 11.96 -10.08
CA THR A 169 -9.50 12.09 -9.45
C THR A 169 -9.42 11.97 -7.93
N VAL A 170 -8.51 11.14 -7.41
CA VAL A 170 -8.25 11.04 -5.96
C VAL A 170 -7.70 12.36 -5.42
N SER A 171 -6.78 12.98 -6.15
CA SER A 171 -6.23 14.29 -5.80
C SER A 171 -7.31 15.38 -5.81
N SER A 172 -8.21 15.33 -6.79
CA SER A 172 -9.33 16.27 -6.91
C SER A 172 -10.39 16.04 -5.83
N ALA A 173 -10.69 14.79 -5.49
CA ALA A 173 -11.59 14.44 -4.39
C ALA A 173 -11.02 14.90 -3.04
N ALA A 174 -9.73 14.70 -2.81
CA ALA A 174 -9.05 15.20 -1.61
C ALA A 174 -9.05 16.73 -1.53
N ALA A 175 -8.87 17.42 -2.68
CA ALA A 175 -8.93 18.88 -2.75
C ALA A 175 -10.36 19.42 -2.58
N SER A 176 -11.38 18.71 -3.05
CA SER A 176 -12.79 19.09 -2.87
C SER A 176 -13.29 18.89 -1.44
N ALA A 177 -12.69 17.96 -0.71
CA ALA A 177 -12.88 17.77 0.72
C ALA A 177 -12.10 18.80 1.57
N SER A 178 -11.38 19.74 0.95
CA SER A 178 -10.50 20.70 1.62
C SER A 178 -11.21 21.80 2.43
N GLY A 179 -12.52 21.74 2.56
CA GLY A 179 -13.24 22.48 3.63
C GLY A 179 -13.12 21.81 4.99
N ASP A 180 -12.54 20.63 5.03
CA ASP A 180 -12.39 19.81 6.21
C ASP A 180 -10.91 19.50 6.47
N THR A 181 -10.49 19.67 7.71
CA THR A 181 -9.10 19.54 8.14
C THR A 181 -8.60 18.10 8.25
N ALA A 182 -9.45 17.12 7.94
CA ALA A 182 -9.09 15.71 7.91
C ALA A 182 -9.27 15.12 6.50
N PRO A 183 -8.23 14.50 5.91
CA PRO A 183 -8.27 13.98 4.54
C PRO A 183 -9.20 12.76 4.34
N PHE A 184 -9.94 12.37 5.37
CA PHE A 184 -10.80 11.17 5.37
C PHE A 184 -12.23 11.40 5.85
N ASN A 185 -12.64 12.66 6.03
CA ASN A 185 -14.01 12.97 6.41
C ASN A 185 -14.95 12.63 5.27
N GLY A 186 -15.81 11.67 5.50
CA GLY A 186 -16.83 11.23 4.54
C GLY A 186 -16.66 9.78 4.08
N ALA A 187 -15.62 9.08 4.49
CA ALA A 187 -15.44 7.68 4.14
C ALA A 187 -16.50 6.78 4.82
N PRO A 188 -17.04 5.79 4.10
CA PRO A 188 -17.85 4.75 4.69
C PRO A 188 -16.99 3.79 5.53
N ILE A 189 -17.59 3.14 6.53
CA ILE A 189 -16.92 2.08 7.30
C ILE A 189 -16.84 0.83 6.44
N ASP A 190 -15.63 0.37 6.15
CA ASP A 190 -15.40 -0.83 5.35
C ASP A 190 -15.21 -2.09 6.18
N VAL A 191 -14.42 -1.99 7.25
CA VAL A 191 -14.10 -3.06 8.17
C VAL A 191 -14.01 -2.51 9.60
N PHE A 192 -14.15 -3.37 10.59
CA PHE A 192 -13.85 -3.02 11.97
C PHE A 192 -13.10 -4.14 12.66
N LEU A 193 -12.31 -3.78 13.66
CA LEU A 193 -11.50 -4.72 14.41
C LEU A 193 -12.16 -5.03 15.76
N VAL A 194 -12.36 -6.31 16.04
CA VAL A 194 -12.75 -6.77 17.38
C VAL A 194 -11.46 -7.02 18.17
N THR A 195 -11.10 -6.08 19.03
CA THR A 195 -9.88 -6.16 19.84
C THR A 195 -10.02 -7.13 21.02
N SER A 196 -11.26 -7.31 21.52
CA SER A 196 -11.58 -8.27 22.56
C SER A 196 -13.02 -8.77 22.36
N GLN A 197 -13.18 -10.08 22.32
CA GLN A 197 -14.49 -10.70 22.14
C GLN A 197 -15.40 -10.59 23.37
N GLY A 198 -14.81 -10.35 24.54
CA GLY A 198 -15.53 -10.43 25.81
C GLY A 198 -16.04 -11.83 26.11
N SER A 199 -16.91 -11.94 27.12
CA SER A 199 -17.52 -13.22 27.52
C SER A 199 -18.84 -13.00 28.26
N GLY A 200 -19.66 -14.03 28.35
CA GLY A 200 -20.92 -13.99 29.11
C GLY A 200 -22.07 -13.28 28.40
N TYR A 201 -21.94 -12.94 27.14
CA TYR A 201 -23.03 -12.35 26.36
C TYR A 201 -24.03 -13.42 25.92
N PRO A 202 -25.33 -13.12 25.93
CA PRO A 202 -26.33 -14.03 25.32
C PRO A 202 -26.04 -14.22 23.84
N ASN A 203 -26.12 -15.48 23.37
CA ASN A 203 -26.00 -15.77 21.95
C ASN A 203 -27.11 -15.09 21.14
N GLY A 204 -26.75 -14.51 19.99
CA GLY A 204 -27.71 -13.82 19.13
C GLY A 204 -27.07 -12.84 18.17
N THR A 205 -27.90 -12.15 17.42
CA THR A 205 -27.50 -11.08 16.51
C THR A 205 -27.99 -9.75 17.05
N TYR A 206 -27.06 -8.80 17.15
CA TYR A 206 -27.30 -7.45 17.67
C TYR A 206 -26.87 -6.42 16.63
N TYR A 207 -27.44 -5.22 16.75
CA TYR A 207 -27.08 -4.10 15.88
C TYR A 207 -26.63 -2.93 16.74
N ALA A 208 -25.41 -2.48 16.50
CA ALA A 208 -24.80 -1.36 17.22
C ALA A 208 -24.59 -0.18 16.26
N LYS A 209 -25.05 1.00 16.68
CA LYS A 209 -24.71 2.26 15.98
C LYS A 209 -23.26 2.61 16.25
N VAL A 210 -22.55 2.99 15.21
CA VAL A 210 -21.21 3.58 15.36
C VAL A 210 -21.37 5.00 15.86
N GLN A 211 -20.55 5.36 16.82
CA GLN A 211 -20.45 6.71 17.35
C GLN A 211 -19.14 7.34 16.89
N GLY A 212 -19.16 8.60 16.57
CA GLY A 212 -18.06 9.39 16.05
C GLY A 212 -18.59 10.61 15.33
N ASP A 213 -17.78 11.20 14.51
CA ASP A 213 -18.09 12.35 13.66
C ASP A 213 -18.95 12.01 12.44
N GLY A 214 -18.99 10.72 12.06
CA GLY A 214 -19.86 10.24 10.99
C GLY A 214 -21.29 9.92 11.39
N THR A 215 -22.11 9.56 10.42
CA THR A 215 -23.54 9.25 10.59
C THR A 215 -23.95 7.99 9.85
N GLY A 216 -24.96 7.28 10.39
CA GLY A 216 -25.61 6.16 9.70
C GLY A 216 -24.86 4.83 9.75
N GLY A 217 -23.68 4.77 10.37
CA GLY A 217 -22.94 3.52 10.54
C GLY A 217 -23.65 2.56 11.49
N ILE A 218 -23.87 1.32 11.06
CA ILE A 218 -24.46 0.24 11.87
C ILE A 218 -23.59 -1.01 11.70
N LEU A 219 -23.13 -1.55 12.81
CA LEU A 219 -22.45 -2.84 12.86
C LEU A 219 -23.45 -3.93 13.22
N LYS A 220 -23.43 -5.03 12.50
CA LYS A 220 -24.05 -6.27 12.89
C LYS A 220 -23.05 -7.03 13.77
N ILE A 221 -23.42 -7.27 15.01
CA ILE A 221 -22.64 -8.00 16.01
C ILE A 221 -23.27 -9.35 16.22
N VAL A 222 -22.53 -10.41 15.97
CA VAL A 222 -22.97 -11.79 16.23
C VAL A 222 -22.26 -12.30 17.47
N VAL A 223 -23.04 -12.80 18.42
CA VAL A 223 -22.53 -13.47 19.62
C VAL A 223 -22.76 -14.98 19.46
N SER A 224 -21.69 -15.73 19.56
CA SER A 224 -21.70 -17.19 19.51
C SER A 224 -20.73 -17.74 20.58
N GLY A 225 -21.15 -18.77 21.31
CA GLY A 225 -20.34 -19.28 22.43
C GLY A 225 -20.16 -18.26 23.57
N ASN A 226 -21.14 -17.38 23.76
CA ASN A 226 -21.16 -16.29 24.75
C ASN A 226 -20.08 -15.21 24.55
N ALA A 227 -19.51 -15.12 23.34
CA ALA A 227 -18.52 -14.11 22.96
C ALA A 227 -18.86 -13.49 21.60
N ILE A 228 -18.42 -12.26 21.35
CA ILE A 228 -18.56 -11.59 20.06
C ILE A 228 -17.69 -12.30 19.03
N THR A 229 -18.27 -12.61 17.86
CA THR A 229 -17.49 -13.15 16.74
C THR A 229 -16.65 -12.06 16.09
N TYR A 230 -15.47 -12.44 15.59
CA TYR A 230 -14.64 -11.52 14.80
C TYR A 230 -15.36 -11.09 13.53
N PHE A 231 -14.86 -10.03 12.90
CA PHE A 231 -15.37 -9.55 11.61
C PHE A 231 -15.20 -10.63 10.53
N GLY A 232 -16.18 -10.71 9.64
CA GLY A 232 -16.16 -11.70 8.55
C GLY A 232 -17.38 -11.58 7.66
N GLU A 233 -17.68 -12.62 6.88
CA GLU A 233 -18.83 -12.63 5.98
C GLU A 233 -20.06 -13.27 6.63
N SER A 234 -20.40 -14.45 6.20
CA SER A 234 -21.69 -15.08 6.57
C SER A 234 -21.70 -15.59 8.01
N GLY A 235 -22.75 -15.23 8.75
CA GLY A 235 -23.02 -15.76 10.08
C GLY A 235 -22.17 -15.16 11.21
N VAL A 236 -21.33 -14.20 10.93
CA VAL A 236 -20.44 -13.53 11.92
C VAL A 236 -20.67 -12.02 11.93
N SER A 237 -19.94 -11.29 12.80
CA SER A 237 -20.01 -9.84 12.88
C SER A 237 -19.54 -9.20 11.57
N THR A 238 -20.26 -8.17 11.09
CA THR A 238 -19.97 -7.48 9.82
C THR A 238 -20.52 -6.06 9.83
N VAL A 239 -20.15 -5.24 8.85
CA VAL A 239 -20.77 -3.92 8.64
C VAL A 239 -22.14 -4.12 8.02
N GLN A 240 -23.19 -3.66 8.72
CA GLN A 240 -24.58 -3.72 8.23
C GLN A 240 -24.96 -2.51 7.39
N ALA A 241 -24.52 -1.33 7.83
CA ALA A 241 -24.60 -0.09 7.07
C ALA A 241 -23.29 0.67 7.25
N ALA A 242 -22.67 1.05 6.15
CA ALA A 242 -21.36 1.66 6.17
C ALA A 242 -21.37 3.11 6.70
N GLY A 243 -22.50 3.79 6.61
CA GLY A 243 -22.61 5.20 6.99
C GLY A 243 -21.80 6.12 6.07
N SER A 244 -21.56 7.31 6.54
CA SER A 244 -20.75 8.32 5.88
C SER A 244 -20.16 9.30 6.90
N GLY A 245 -19.05 9.94 6.59
CA GLY A 245 -18.47 10.96 7.44
C GLY A 245 -17.58 10.46 8.58
N TYR A 246 -17.13 9.20 8.53
CA TYR A 246 -16.24 8.62 9.53
C TYR A 246 -14.76 8.80 9.18
#